data_bbcf08a449f1800a2eeb5214f49dc163
#
_entry.id   bbcf08a449f1800a2eeb5214f49dc163
#
_cell.length_a   1.000
_cell.length_b   1.000
_cell.length_c   1.000
_cell.angle_alpha   90.00
_cell.angle_beta   90.00
_cell.angle_gamma   90.00
#
_symmetry.space_group_name_H-M   'P 1'
#
loop_
_entity.id
_entity.type
_entity.pdbx_description
1 polymer ?
#
loop_
_entity_poly.entity_id
_entity_poly.type
_entity_poly.pdbx_seq_one_letter_code
_entity_poly.pdbx_strand_id
1 'polypeptide(L)'
;MKKLLTIVLMLVCSHVFAQDSLKSFNNTRINTTSSGMEILGGWGALNLATGAIAWPNSTSPEARYFFKMNTIWGAVNFGTGLLTYASLQKQRKKHFTAAETLKEQQRIEKIFLINGYLDVAYIGTGLYLKIVGDSRHSPIMKGYGESVLLQGGFLLLFDGLMYKAEKGNGTKLRTFLEKHPITFDGRRVGIVFNM
;
A
#
# COMPACT_ATOMS: atom_id res chain seq x y z
N MET A 1 -6.52 17.34 49.06
CA MET A 1 -5.33 17.50 48.20
C MET A 1 -4.79 16.19 47.67
N LYS A 2 -4.51 15.13 48.48
CA LYS A 2 -3.97 13.84 48.00
C LYS A 2 -4.86 13.16 46.94
N LYS A 3 -6.18 13.09 47.13
CA LYS A 3 -7.12 12.49 46.15
C LYS A 3 -7.17 13.25 44.83
N LEU A 4 -7.07 14.58 44.84
CA LEU A 4 -7.02 15.40 43.61
C LEU A 4 -5.74 15.17 42.84
N LEU A 5 -4.58 15.06 43.54
CA LEU A 5 -3.28 14.76 42.95
C LEU A 5 -3.28 13.38 42.32
N THR A 6 -3.88 12.38 42.97
CA THR A 6 -4.00 11.02 42.43
C THR A 6 -4.84 10.98 41.15
N ILE A 7 -5.96 11.69 41.09
CA ILE A 7 -6.83 11.81 39.92
C ILE A 7 -6.08 12.50 38.77
N VAL A 8 -5.38 13.60 39.04
CA VAL A 8 -4.58 14.31 38.03
C VAL A 8 -3.45 13.40 37.51
N LEU A 9 -2.78 12.66 38.37
CA LEU A 9 -1.72 11.73 37.97
C LEU A 9 -2.28 10.59 37.10
N MET A 10 -3.44 10.02 37.46
CA MET A 10 -4.10 8.99 36.61
C MET A 10 -4.53 9.53 35.26
N LEU A 11 -5.04 10.76 35.17
CA LEU A 11 -5.40 11.41 33.91
C LEU A 11 -4.18 11.68 33.03
N VAL A 12 -3.03 12.08 33.60
CA VAL A 12 -1.79 12.29 32.86
C VAL A 12 -1.24 10.96 32.33
N CYS A 13 -1.23 9.91 33.16
CA CYS A 13 -0.78 8.57 32.73
C CYS A 13 -1.65 8.02 31.61
N SER A 14 -2.98 8.16 31.66
CA SER A 14 -3.87 7.63 30.61
C SER A 14 -3.67 8.35 29.26
N HIS A 15 -3.35 9.64 29.25
CA HIS A 15 -3.03 10.37 28.02
C HIS A 15 -1.72 9.89 27.36
N VAL A 16 -0.72 9.57 28.16
CA VAL A 16 0.58 9.07 27.65
C VAL A 16 0.41 7.69 26.98
N PHE A 17 -0.29 6.77 27.64
CA PHE A 17 -0.56 5.42 27.08
C PHE A 17 -1.36 5.45 25.77
N ALA A 18 -2.33 6.37 25.65
CA ALA A 18 -3.13 6.51 24.43
C ALA A 18 -2.30 7.00 23.24
N GLN A 19 -1.44 7.98 23.45
CA GLN A 19 -0.56 8.52 22.41
C GLN A 19 0.46 7.48 21.94
N ASP A 20 1.03 6.71 22.84
CA ASP A 20 1.98 5.64 22.49
C ASP A 20 1.30 4.53 21.69
N SER A 21 0.07 4.16 22.05
CA SER A 21 -0.71 3.18 21.28
C SER A 21 -1.01 3.66 19.86
N LEU A 22 -1.47 4.90 19.68
CA LEU A 22 -1.75 5.49 18.37
C LEU A 22 -0.45 5.59 17.52
N LYS A 23 0.66 5.97 18.14
CA LYS A 23 1.96 5.99 17.49
C LYS A 23 2.39 4.60 17.03
N SER A 24 2.13 3.57 17.84
CA SER A 24 2.39 2.17 17.48
C SER A 24 1.61 1.74 16.24
N PHE A 25 0.28 2.03 16.17
CA PHE A 25 -0.54 1.73 15.00
C PHE A 25 -0.05 2.46 13.74
N ASN A 26 0.29 3.75 13.83
CA ASN A 26 0.85 4.50 12.72
C ASN A 26 2.20 3.96 12.27
N ASN A 27 3.08 3.60 13.20
CA ASN A 27 4.38 3.01 12.87
C ASN A 27 4.20 1.65 12.17
N THR A 28 3.27 0.81 12.63
CA THR A 28 2.96 -0.46 11.99
C THR A 28 2.49 -0.23 10.55
N ARG A 29 1.51 0.66 10.33
CA ARG A 29 1.04 1.02 8.98
C ARG A 29 2.20 1.52 8.11
N ILE A 30 2.97 2.50 8.61
CA ILE A 30 4.08 3.08 7.85
C ILE A 30 5.14 2.04 7.52
N ASN A 31 5.50 1.17 8.48
CA ASN A 31 6.49 0.11 8.26
C ASN A 31 5.99 -0.90 7.24
N THR A 32 4.77 -1.42 7.41
CA THR A 32 4.16 -2.40 6.49
C THR A 32 4.11 -1.83 5.07
N THR A 33 3.58 -0.61 4.92
CA THR A 33 3.50 0.03 3.59
C THR A 33 4.89 0.33 3.04
N SER A 34 5.87 0.78 3.85
CA SER A 34 7.25 1.04 3.38
C SER A 34 7.91 -0.23 2.84
N SER A 35 7.82 -1.35 3.59
CA SER A 35 8.37 -2.63 3.12
C SER A 35 7.68 -3.11 1.84
N GLY A 36 6.36 -2.91 1.72
CA GLY A 36 5.66 -3.15 0.46
C GLY A 36 6.20 -2.30 -0.69
N MET A 37 6.43 -1.02 -0.45
CA MET A 37 6.97 -0.12 -1.49
C MET A 37 8.41 -0.47 -1.89
N GLU A 38 9.22 -1.00 -0.98
CA GLU A 38 10.54 -1.55 -1.30
C GLU A 38 10.44 -2.77 -2.23
N ILE A 39 9.48 -3.67 -1.98
CA ILE A 39 9.20 -4.83 -2.84
C ILE A 39 8.70 -4.37 -4.22
N LEU A 40 7.72 -3.46 -4.27
CA LEU A 40 7.18 -2.92 -5.51
C LEU A 40 8.24 -2.17 -6.32
N GLY A 41 9.05 -1.35 -5.64
CA GLY A 41 10.18 -0.64 -6.25
C GLY A 41 11.25 -1.59 -6.79
N GLY A 42 11.59 -2.64 -6.03
CA GLY A 42 12.51 -3.70 -6.48
C GLY A 42 12.00 -4.43 -7.71
N TRP A 43 10.72 -4.83 -7.73
CA TRP A 43 10.06 -5.40 -8.90
C TRP A 43 10.10 -4.45 -10.09
N GLY A 44 9.79 -3.16 -9.85
CA GLY A 44 9.86 -2.11 -10.87
C GLY A 44 11.26 -1.94 -11.44
N ALA A 45 12.28 -1.87 -10.58
CA ALA A 45 13.69 -1.75 -11.01
C ALA A 45 14.14 -2.97 -11.82
N LEU A 46 13.77 -4.19 -11.41
CA LEU A 46 14.08 -5.41 -12.14
C LEU A 46 13.46 -5.40 -13.55
N ASN A 47 12.17 -5.06 -13.66
CA ASN A 47 11.48 -5.00 -14.95
C ASN A 47 12.02 -3.88 -15.84
N LEU A 48 12.34 -2.72 -15.26
CA LEU A 48 12.94 -1.61 -15.97
C LEU A 48 14.31 -1.99 -16.55
N ALA A 49 15.19 -2.58 -15.72
CA ALA A 49 16.52 -2.96 -16.13
C ALA A 49 16.51 -4.10 -17.16
N THR A 50 15.82 -5.20 -16.88
CA THR A 50 15.73 -6.34 -17.80
C THR A 50 15.02 -5.96 -19.09
N GLY A 51 13.94 -5.19 -19.00
CA GLY A 51 13.19 -4.72 -20.15
C GLY A 51 14.03 -3.79 -21.04
N ALA A 52 14.72 -2.80 -20.46
CA ALA A 52 15.56 -1.87 -21.22
C ALA A 52 16.73 -2.55 -21.94
N ILE A 53 17.28 -3.62 -21.35
CA ILE A 53 18.36 -4.39 -21.97
C ILE A 53 17.79 -5.34 -23.04
N ALA A 54 16.74 -6.09 -22.72
CA ALA A 54 16.23 -7.12 -23.61
C ALA A 54 15.40 -6.57 -24.77
N TRP A 55 14.72 -5.46 -24.61
CA TRP A 55 13.89 -4.84 -25.66
C TRP A 55 14.67 -4.58 -26.96
N PRO A 56 15.79 -3.83 -26.99
CA PRO A 56 16.53 -3.57 -28.23
C PRO A 56 17.23 -4.85 -28.78
N ASN A 57 17.56 -5.79 -27.90
CA ASN A 57 18.34 -6.99 -28.26
C ASN A 57 17.46 -8.20 -28.61
N SER A 58 16.15 -8.10 -28.51
CA SER A 58 15.24 -9.22 -28.83
C SER A 58 15.18 -9.46 -30.34
N THR A 59 15.39 -10.70 -30.75
CA THR A 59 15.27 -11.16 -32.14
C THR A 59 13.82 -11.45 -32.53
N SER A 60 13.00 -11.92 -31.60
CA SER A 60 11.57 -12.13 -31.82
C SER A 60 10.80 -10.81 -31.68
N PRO A 61 9.94 -10.45 -32.66
CA PRO A 61 9.06 -9.28 -32.53
C PRO A 61 8.16 -9.35 -31.28
N GLU A 62 7.64 -10.52 -30.91
CA GLU A 62 6.83 -10.74 -29.74
C GLU A 62 7.59 -10.43 -28.45
N ALA A 63 8.79 -11.01 -28.28
CA ALA A 63 9.66 -10.74 -27.14
C ALA A 63 10.02 -9.24 -27.03
N ARG A 64 10.24 -8.58 -28.17
CA ARG A 64 10.50 -7.13 -28.20
C ARG A 64 9.36 -6.32 -27.60
N TYR A 65 8.11 -6.62 -27.94
CA TYR A 65 6.94 -5.93 -27.38
C TYR A 65 6.69 -6.31 -25.93
N PHE A 66 6.93 -7.55 -25.53
CA PHE A 66 6.90 -7.98 -24.16
C PHE A 66 7.87 -7.17 -23.28
N PHE A 67 9.14 -7.10 -23.65
CA PHE A 67 10.13 -6.35 -22.88
C PHE A 67 9.92 -4.84 -22.94
N LYS A 68 9.42 -4.29 -24.05
CA LYS A 68 9.02 -2.89 -24.14
C LYS A 68 7.95 -2.56 -23.12
N MET A 69 6.90 -3.37 -22.99
CA MET A 69 5.83 -3.16 -22.03
C MET A 69 6.33 -3.35 -20.59
N ASN A 70 7.19 -4.34 -20.33
CA ASN A 70 7.81 -4.51 -19.02
C ASN A 70 8.68 -3.32 -18.61
N THR A 71 9.38 -2.68 -19.55
CA THR A 71 10.12 -1.43 -19.28
C THR A 71 9.18 -0.32 -18.81
N ILE A 72 8.03 -0.16 -19.46
CA ILE A 72 7.03 0.86 -19.10
C ILE A 72 6.46 0.57 -17.70
N TRP A 73 6.01 -0.66 -17.46
CA TRP A 73 5.50 -1.08 -16.14
C TRP A 73 6.58 -0.97 -15.07
N GLY A 74 7.81 -1.33 -15.40
CA GLY A 74 8.97 -1.19 -14.51
C GLY A 74 9.15 0.25 -14.05
N ALA A 75 9.11 1.21 -14.98
CA ALA A 75 9.21 2.64 -14.65
C ALA A 75 8.06 3.12 -13.76
N VAL A 76 6.82 2.69 -14.05
CA VAL A 76 5.63 3.05 -13.25
C VAL A 76 5.74 2.48 -11.83
N ASN A 77 6.03 1.19 -11.69
CA ASN A 77 6.12 0.52 -10.39
C ASN A 77 7.29 1.05 -9.55
N PHE A 78 8.45 1.27 -10.17
CA PHE A 78 9.61 1.87 -9.51
C PHE A 78 9.31 3.29 -9.02
N GLY A 79 8.75 4.13 -9.89
CA GLY A 79 8.36 5.50 -9.54
C GLY A 79 7.33 5.53 -8.41
N THR A 80 6.30 4.69 -8.48
CA THR A 80 5.26 4.57 -7.43
C THR A 80 5.88 4.13 -6.10
N GLY A 81 6.72 3.10 -6.11
CA GLY A 81 7.42 2.60 -4.93
C GLY A 81 8.26 3.69 -4.28
N LEU A 82 9.10 4.37 -5.07
CA LEU A 82 10.02 5.41 -4.59
C LEU A 82 9.27 6.62 -4.02
N LEU A 83 8.28 7.15 -4.76
CA LEU A 83 7.54 8.35 -4.34
C LEU A 83 6.70 8.08 -3.09
N THR A 84 6.05 6.91 -3.03
CA THR A 84 5.26 6.52 -1.86
C THR A 84 6.17 6.30 -0.65
N TYR A 85 7.29 5.59 -0.81
CA TYR A 85 8.28 5.41 0.25
C TYR A 85 8.76 6.74 0.81
N ALA A 86 9.16 7.68 -0.05
CA ALA A 86 9.59 9.01 0.36
C ALA A 86 8.50 9.79 1.13
N SER A 87 7.23 9.66 0.71
CA SER A 87 6.09 10.25 1.40
C SER A 87 5.90 9.65 2.81
N LEU A 88 6.05 8.32 2.94
CA LEU A 88 5.93 7.62 4.22
C LEU A 88 7.03 8.04 5.21
N GLN A 89 8.27 8.27 4.75
CA GLN A 89 9.35 8.79 5.62
C GLN A 89 9.01 10.18 6.18
N LYS A 90 8.30 11.02 5.43
CA LYS A 90 7.82 12.31 5.93
C LYS A 90 6.71 12.11 7.00
N GLN A 91 5.86 11.10 6.83
CA GLN A 91 4.78 10.78 7.78
C GLN A 91 5.33 10.28 9.12
N ARG A 92 6.50 9.61 9.18
CA ARG A 92 7.15 9.16 10.43
C ARG A 92 7.39 10.28 11.43
N LYS A 93 7.56 11.52 10.93
CA LYS A 93 7.83 12.71 11.75
C LYS A 93 6.56 13.43 12.21
N LYS A 94 5.38 12.96 11.81
CA LYS A 94 4.09 13.57 12.14
C LYS A 94 3.49 12.93 13.40
N HIS A 95 2.81 13.76 14.18
CA HIS A 95 1.91 13.30 15.23
C HIS A 95 0.51 13.20 14.64
N PHE A 96 -0.11 12.04 14.76
CA PHE A 96 -1.45 11.78 14.26
C PHE A 96 -2.41 11.71 15.44
N THR A 97 -3.54 12.40 15.34
CA THR A 97 -4.69 12.22 16.23
C THR A 97 -5.34 10.85 16.00
N ALA A 98 -6.24 10.44 16.88
CA ALA A 98 -6.99 9.18 16.71
C ALA A 98 -7.81 9.18 15.42
N ALA A 99 -8.47 10.29 15.09
CA ALA A 99 -9.26 10.43 13.87
C ALA A 99 -8.38 10.37 12.60
N GLU A 100 -7.22 11.03 12.62
CA GLU A 100 -6.26 10.98 11.52
C GLU A 100 -5.64 9.59 11.37
N THR A 101 -5.31 8.92 12.48
CA THR A 101 -4.80 7.54 12.47
C THR A 101 -5.79 6.60 11.82
N LEU A 102 -7.08 6.67 12.20
CA LEU A 102 -8.13 5.85 11.60
C LEU A 102 -8.33 6.18 10.11
N LYS A 103 -8.35 7.46 9.77
CA LYS A 103 -8.51 7.93 8.38
C LYS A 103 -7.38 7.43 7.46
N GLU A 104 -6.14 7.57 7.90
CA GLU A 104 -4.99 7.12 7.11
C GLU A 104 -4.93 5.59 7.00
N GLN A 105 -5.33 4.87 8.06
CA GLN A 105 -5.44 3.41 8.01
C GLN A 105 -6.53 2.96 7.01
N GLN A 106 -7.71 3.54 7.06
CA GLN A 106 -8.80 3.24 6.11
C GLN A 106 -8.42 3.60 4.67
N ARG A 107 -7.69 4.70 4.50
CA ARG A 107 -7.21 5.13 3.18
C ARG A 107 -6.29 4.10 2.55
N ILE A 108 -5.30 3.58 3.29
CA ILE A 108 -4.35 2.61 2.76
C ILE A 108 -5.03 1.25 2.48
N GLU A 109 -5.92 0.80 3.36
CA GLU A 109 -6.74 -0.40 3.12
C GLU A 109 -7.53 -0.27 1.82
N LYS A 110 -8.18 0.90 1.60
CA LYS A 110 -8.97 1.16 0.40
C LYS A 110 -8.11 1.22 -0.87
N ILE A 111 -6.91 1.78 -0.80
CA ILE A 111 -5.99 1.85 -1.94
C ILE A 111 -5.63 0.44 -2.40
N PHE A 112 -5.15 -0.44 -1.52
CA PHE A 112 -4.78 -1.80 -1.89
C PHE A 112 -5.99 -2.63 -2.34
N LEU A 113 -7.16 -2.42 -1.77
CA LEU A 113 -8.39 -3.08 -2.22
C LEU A 113 -8.77 -2.68 -3.64
N ILE A 114 -8.74 -1.37 -3.96
CA ILE A 114 -9.06 -0.85 -5.29
C ILE A 114 -8.03 -1.33 -6.31
N ASN A 115 -6.75 -1.29 -5.95
CA ASN A 115 -5.69 -1.80 -6.82
C ASN A 115 -5.91 -3.29 -7.14
N GLY A 116 -6.23 -4.12 -6.16
CA GLY A 116 -6.54 -5.52 -6.39
C GLY A 116 -7.68 -5.73 -7.42
N TYR A 117 -8.72 -4.89 -7.43
CA TYR A 117 -9.74 -4.94 -8.48
C TYR A 117 -9.19 -4.51 -9.85
N LEU A 118 -8.32 -3.51 -9.89
CA LEU A 118 -7.67 -3.09 -11.14
C LEU A 118 -6.74 -4.19 -11.69
N ASP A 119 -6.08 -4.92 -10.81
CA ASP A 119 -5.17 -6.01 -11.20
C ASP A 119 -5.93 -7.17 -11.86
N VAL A 120 -7.14 -7.49 -11.36
CA VAL A 120 -8.03 -8.45 -12.03
C VAL A 120 -8.39 -7.96 -13.44
N ALA A 121 -8.67 -6.66 -13.60
CA ALA A 121 -8.94 -6.09 -14.92
C ALA A 121 -7.69 -6.13 -15.84
N TYR A 122 -6.49 -5.92 -15.30
CA TYR A 122 -5.23 -6.07 -16.06
C TYR A 122 -5.04 -7.51 -16.51
N ILE A 123 -5.28 -8.50 -15.64
CA ILE A 123 -5.20 -9.93 -16.01
C ILE A 123 -6.20 -10.24 -17.14
N GLY A 124 -7.45 -9.79 -17.02
CA GLY A 124 -8.45 -9.97 -18.07
C GLY A 124 -8.05 -9.31 -19.39
N THR A 125 -7.51 -8.09 -19.33
CA THR A 125 -7.01 -7.36 -20.51
C THR A 125 -5.81 -8.08 -21.14
N GLY A 126 -4.86 -8.53 -20.34
CA GLY A 126 -3.69 -9.27 -20.81
C GLY A 126 -4.07 -10.57 -21.50
N LEU A 127 -5.02 -11.33 -20.91
CA LEU A 127 -5.56 -12.54 -21.50
C LEU A 127 -6.26 -12.27 -22.85
N TYR A 128 -7.10 -11.25 -22.89
CA TYR A 128 -7.77 -10.82 -24.13
C TYR A 128 -6.76 -10.48 -25.23
N LEU A 129 -5.76 -9.62 -24.90
CA LEU A 129 -4.73 -9.24 -25.87
C LEU A 129 -3.94 -10.44 -26.38
N LYS A 130 -3.60 -11.38 -25.49
CA LYS A 130 -2.89 -12.61 -25.87
C LYS A 130 -3.72 -13.47 -26.83
N ILE A 131 -4.98 -13.76 -26.50
CA ILE A 131 -5.87 -14.60 -27.31
C ILE A 131 -6.10 -13.96 -28.69
N VAL A 132 -6.42 -12.67 -28.73
CA VAL A 132 -6.63 -11.95 -30.00
C VAL A 132 -5.32 -11.83 -30.78
N GLY A 133 -4.19 -11.64 -30.09
CA GLY A 133 -2.85 -11.62 -30.68
C GLY A 133 -2.49 -12.95 -31.35
N ASP A 134 -2.78 -14.06 -30.71
CA ASP A 134 -2.59 -15.41 -31.28
C ASP A 134 -3.49 -15.61 -32.51
N SER A 135 -4.78 -15.29 -32.41
CA SER A 135 -5.75 -15.44 -33.51
C SER A 135 -5.42 -14.57 -34.73
N ARG A 136 -4.93 -13.34 -34.51
CA ARG A 136 -4.60 -12.37 -35.58
C ARG A 136 -3.12 -12.43 -36.01
N HIS A 137 -2.35 -13.34 -35.49
CA HIS A 137 -0.89 -13.44 -35.72
C HIS A 137 -0.18 -12.09 -35.47
N SER A 138 -0.62 -11.36 -34.43
CA SER A 138 -0.09 -10.05 -34.09
C SER A 138 0.94 -10.13 -32.96
N PRO A 139 2.24 -10.00 -33.25
CA PRO A 139 3.30 -10.04 -32.23
C PRO A 139 3.15 -8.92 -31.21
N ILE A 140 2.58 -7.77 -31.60
CA ILE A 140 2.35 -6.61 -30.72
C ILE A 140 1.35 -6.97 -29.64
N MET A 141 0.17 -7.46 -30.03
CA MET A 141 -0.89 -7.79 -29.09
C MET A 141 -0.47 -8.93 -28.18
N LYS A 142 0.23 -9.94 -28.73
CA LYS A 142 0.70 -11.08 -27.98
C LYS A 142 1.74 -10.67 -26.94
N GLY A 143 2.79 -9.97 -27.33
CA GLY A 143 3.85 -9.53 -26.41
C GLY A 143 3.34 -8.58 -25.33
N TYR A 144 2.47 -7.62 -25.69
CA TYR A 144 1.85 -6.75 -24.70
C TYR A 144 0.91 -7.53 -23.76
N GLY A 145 0.11 -8.46 -24.30
CA GLY A 145 -0.78 -9.31 -23.50
C GLY A 145 -0.04 -10.13 -22.47
N GLU A 146 1.06 -10.77 -22.85
CA GLU A 146 1.91 -11.56 -21.95
C GLU A 146 2.57 -10.72 -20.87
N SER A 147 3.04 -9.51 -21.20
CA SER A 147 3.59 -8.58 -20.22
C SER A 147 2.53 -8.12 -19.22
N VAL A 148 1.33 -7.73 -19.70
CA VAL A 148 0.24 -7.29 -18.83
C VAL A 148 -0.25 -8.43 -17.93
N LEU A 149 -0.27 -9.68 -18.40
CA LEU A 149 -0.54 -10.87 -17.57
C LEU A 149 0.49 -11.03 -16.45
N LEU A 150 1.77 -10.91 -16.78
CA LEU A 150 2.85 -11.00 -15.79
C LEU A 150 2.72 -9.92 -14.73
N GLN A 151 2.51 -8.66 -15.15
CA GLN A 151 2.37 -7.53 -14.23
C GLN A 151 1.11 -7.64 -13.40
N GLY A 152 -0.03 -7.94 -14.01
CA GLY A 152 -1.30 -8.10 -13.29
C GLY A 152 -1.26 -9.25 -12.27
N GLY A 153 -0.61 -10.36 -12.62
CA GLY A 153 -0.42 -11.49 -11.70
C GLY A 153 0.44 -11.13 -10.49
N PHE A 154 1.56 -10.44 -10.70
CA PHE A 154 2.40 -9.94 -9.62
C PHE A 154 1.66 -8.93 -8.75
N LEU A 155 1.02 -7.92 -9.37
CA LEU A 155 0.33 -6.86 -8.66
C LEU A 155 -0.85 -7.39 -7.86
N LEU A 156 -1.66 -8.30 -8.38
CA LEU A 156 -2.77 -8.91 -7.66
C LEU A 156 -2.30 -9.63 -6.39
N LEU A 157 -1.20 -10.39 -6.49
CA LEU A 157 -0.61 -11.04 -5.32
C LEU A 157 -0.08 -10.02 -4.32
N PHE A 158 0.62 -9.01 -4.80
CA PHE A 158 1.20 -7.94 -4.00
C PHE A 158 0.11 -7.15 -3.26
N ASP A 159 -0.87 -6.60 -4.01
CA ASP A 159 -1.94 -5.78 -3.43
C ASP A 159 -2.85 -6.60 -2.49
N GLY A 160 -3.09 -7.87 -2.79
CA GLY A 160 -3.82 -8.79 -1.93
C GLY A 160 -3.11 -9.05 -0.58
N LEU A 161 -1.80 -9.28 -0.61
CA LEU A 161 -0.99 -9.46 0.61
C LEU A 161 -0.91 -8.17 1.43
N MET A 162 -0.70 -7.03 0.76
CA MET A 162 -0.67 -5.71 1.39
C MET A 162 -2.01 -5.35 2.03
N TYR A 163 -3.12 -5.58 1.31
CA TYR A 163 -4.47 -5.40 1.86
C TYR A 163 -4.70 -6.24 3.12
N LYS A 164 -4.33 -7.52 3.09
CA LYS A 164 -4.47 -8.42 4.24
C LYS A 164 -3.66 -7.91 5.46
N ALA A 165 -2.43 -7.48 5.24
CA ALA A 165 -1.56 -6.97 6.30
C ALA A 165 -2.12 -5.67 6.90
N GLU A 166 -2.49 -4.70 6.07
CA GLU A 166 -3.04 -3.42 6.51
C GLU A 166 -4.42 -3.59 7.16
N LYS A 167 -5.27 -4.47 6.64
CA LYS A 167 -6.57 -4.81 7.24
C LYS A 167 -6.41 -5.39 8.64
N GLY A 168 -5.37 -6.20 8.85
CA GLY A 168 -5.05 -6.75 10.17
C GLY A 168 -4.72 -5.65 11.19
N ASN A 169 -3.88 -4.67 10.81
CA ASN A 169 -3.58 -3.51 11.65
C ASN A 169 -4.83 -2.65 11.89
N GLY A 170 -5.60 -2.39 10.85
CA GLY A 170 -6.82 -1.58 10.94
C GLY A 170 -7.92 -2.23 11.81
N THR A 171 -8.04 -3.55 11.81
CA THR A 171 -8.97 -4.25 12.70
C THR A 171 -8.58 -4.06 14.17
N LYS A 172 -7.28 -4.22 14.48
CA LYS A 172 -6.77 -3.97 15.84
C LYS A 172 -6.97 -2.52 16.28
N LEU A 173 -6.73 -1.57 15.38
CA LEU A 173 -6.95 -0.14 15.64
C LEU A 173 -8.43 0.16 15.93
N ARG A 174 -9.36 -0.37 15.13
CA ARG A 174 -10.81 -0.19 15.35
C ARG A 174 -11.24 -0.75 16.69
N THR A 175 -10.83 -1.98 17.01
CA THR A 175 -11.13 -2.60 18.33
C THR A 175 -10.53 -1.81 19.48
N PHE A 176 -9.32 -1.23 19.31
CA PHE A 176 -8.73 -0.35 20.32
C PHE A 176 -9.57 0.91 20.52
N LEU A 177 -10.02 1.57 19.45
CA LEU A 177 -10.82 2.79 19.51
C LEU A 177 -12.26 2.54 20.06
N GLU A 178 -12.84 1.37 19.80
CA GLU A 178 -14.13 0.96 20.39
C GLU A 178 -14.05 0.82 21.90
N LYS A 179 -12.94 0.26 22.41
CA LYS A 179 -12.71 0.12 23.86
C LYS A 179 -12.35 1.44 24.54
N HIS A 180 -11.85 2.39 23.76
CA HIS A 180 -11.38 3.68 24.23
C HIS A 180 -12.02 4.79 23.37
N PRO A 181 -13.31 5.10 23.61
CA PRO A 181 -14.06 6.03 22.78
C PRO A 181 -13.41 7.41 22.72
N ILE A 182 -13.40 7.98 21.51
CA ILE A 182 -12.84 9.30 21.24
C ILE A 182 -13.82 10.34 21.78
N THR A 183 -13.36 11.21 22.67
CA THR A 183 -14.12 12.38 23.10
C THR A 183 -13.65 13.64 22.38
N PHE A 184 -14.61 14.51 22.06
CA PHE A 184 -14.36 15.81 21.45
C PHE A 184 -15.00 16.91 22.34
N ASP A 185 -14.18 17.81 22.84
CA ASP A 185 -14.62 18.91 23.69
C ASP A 185 -14.78 20.26 22.95
N GLY A 186 -14.86 20.21 21.60
CA GLY A 186 -14.95 21.39 20.74
C GLY A 186 -13.58 21.98 20.33
N ARG A 187 -12.50 21.63 21.02
CA ARG A 187 -11.13 22.10 20.73
C ARG A 187 -10.08 20.98 20.75
N ARG A 188 -10.35 19.89 21.46
CA ARG A 188 -9.40 18.75 21.60
C ARG A 188 -10.12 17.44 21.37
N VAL A 189 -9.44 16.54 20.69
CA VAL A 189 -9.86 15.14 20.55
C VAL A 189 -9.07 14.33 21.56
N GLY A 190 -9.76 13.70 22.51
CA GLY A 190 -9.19 12.84 23.53
C GLY A 190 -9.67 11.39 23.39
N ILE A 191 -9.01 10.46 24.08
CA ILE A 191 -9.45 9.08 24.23
C ILE A 191 -9.83 8.88 25.70
N VAL A 192 -11.01 8.32 25.97
CA VAL A 192 -11.44 7.95 27.31
C VAL A 192 -11.08 6.49 27.56
N PHE A 193 -10.41 6.24 28.67
CA PHE A 193 -10.19 4.88 29.18
C PHE A 193 -11.27 4.59 30.23
N ASN A 194 -12.18 3.68 29.95
CA ASN A 194 -13.04 3.11 30.97
C ASN A 194 -12.22 2.07 31.74
N MET A 195 -11.98 2.35 33.02
CA MET A 195 -11.40 1.40 33.97
C MET A 195 -12.48 0.52 34.56
#